data_d69249fc03fa3fd86f84dbaec08860ec
#
_entry.id   d69249fc03fa3fd86f84dbaec08860ec
#
_cell.length_a   1.000
_cell.length_b   1.000
_cell.length_c   1.000
_cell.angle_alpha   90.00
_cell.angle_beta   90.00
_cell.angle_gamma   90.00
#
_symmetry.space_group_name_H-M   'P 1'
#
loop_
_entity.id
_entity.type
_entity.pdbx_description
1 polymer ?
#
loop_
_entity_poly.entity_id
_entity_poly.type
_entity_poly.pdbx_seq_one_letter_code
_entity_poly.pdbx_strand_id
1 'polypeptide(L)'
;MATVITFLVVIVGWVFSLCLHEFSHALVAYYGGDTSVRDKGYLTFNPLKYTHPVYSILLPMIFLLLGGIGLPGGAVYIETWRLRSKRWESAVSLAGPAANLVLAVVLSAVLHFAPVSAGGIWPGLAFLGLLQIMAVVLNLVPVPPFDGYRVVSPYLAPETRVRIDQASTIIMLAVFFLLWYVPVVNNFFWSVVGWISVQLGIPLSLAVTGLNQFQFWRK
;
A
#
# COMPACT_ATOMS: atom_id res chain seq x y z
N MET A 1 19.75 -2.67 20.14
CA MET A 1 20.16 -3.23 18.83
C MET A 1 18.94 -3.78 18.04
N ALA A 2 18.09 -4.63 18.61
CA ALA A 2 16.88 -5.16 17.93
C ALA A 2 15.96 -4.07 17.35
N THR A 3 15.66 -3.03 18.13
CA THR A 3 14.82 -1.88 17.73
C THR A 3 15.34 -1.18 16.47
N VAL A 4 16.67 -0.93 16.40
CA VAL A 4 17.26 -0.26 15.23
C VAL A 4 17.18 -1.15 14.00
N ILE A 5 17.42 -2.46 14.16
CA ILE A 5 17.30 -3.43 13.06
C ILE A 5 15.86 -3.45 12.55
N THR A 6 14.89 -3.60 13.44
CA THR A 6 13.45 -3.58 13.07
C THR A 6 13.08 -2.28 12.37
N PHE A 7 13.51 -1.14 12.90
CA PHE A 7 13.24 0.16 12.28
C PHE A 7 13.78 0.23 10.85
N LEU A 8 15.03 -0.15 10.64
CA LEU A 8 15.64 -0.13 9.30
C LEU A 8 14.96 -1.10 8.35
N VAL A 9 14.66 -2.33 8.79
CA VAL A 9 13.96 -3.33 7.98
C VAL A 9 12.60 -2.80 7.53
N VAL A 10 11.84 -2.20 8.44
CA VAL A 10 10.50 -1.68 8.12
C VAL A 10 10.59 -0.49 7.17
N ILE A 11 11.48 0.49 7.43
CA ILE A 11 11.60 1.68 6.58
C ILE A 11 12.06 1.31 5.17
N VAL A 12 13.15 0.54 5.06
CA VAL A 12 13.67 0.13 3.75
C VAL A 12 12.68 -0.76 3.01
N GLY A 13 12.09 -1.73 3.72
CA GLY A 13 11.08 -2.61 3.14
C GLY A 13 9.81 -1.89 2.71
N TRP A 14 9.37 -0.88 3.47
CA TRP A 14 8.21 -0.07 3.12
C TRP A 14 8.47 0.79 1.88
N VAL A 15 9.63 1.47 1.80
CA VAL A 15 10.00 2.25 0.60
C VAL A 15 10.12 1.34 -0.62
N PHE A 16 10.72 0.15 -0.48
CA PHE A 16 10.79 -0.84 -1.54
C PHE A 16 9.39 -1.28 -2.00
N SER A 17 8.50 -1.57 -1.06
CA SER A 17 7.12 -1.97 -1.33
C SER A 17 6.34 -0.88 -2.07
N LEU A 18 6.53 0.38 -1.69
CA LEU A 18 5.96 1.53 -2.38
C LEU A 18 6.46 1.60 -3.84
N CYS A 19 7.77 1.47 -4.03
CA CYS A 19 8.36 1.46 -5.38
C CYS A 19 7.82 0.30 -6.21
N LEU A 20 7.68 -0.88 -5.64
CA LEU A 20 7.13 -2.06 -6.31
C LEU A 20 5.66 -1.85 -6.72
N HIS A 21 4.87 -1.25 -5.86
CA HIS A 21 3.48 -0.89 -6.10
C HIS A 21 3.35 0.05 -7.30
N GLU A 22 4.05 1.19 -7.28
CA GLU A 22 4.03 2.19 -8.35
C GLU A 22 4.61 1.67 -9.66
N PHE A 23 5.72 0.93 -9.58
CA PHE A 23 6.31 0.25 -10.73
C PHE A 23 5.31 -0.69 -11.40
N SER A 24 4.52 -1.43 -10.62
CA SER A 24 3.55 -2.38 -11.13
C SER A 24 2.41 -1.69 -11.89
N HIS A 25 1.91 -0.55 -11.38
CA HIS A 25 0.97 0.29 -12.12
C HIS A 25 1.56 0.74 -13.46
N ALA A 26 2.78 1.28 -13.45
CA ALA A 26 3.46 1.75 -14.65
C ALA A 26 3.71 0.62 -15.66
N LEU A 27 4.12 -0.56 -15.18
CA LEU A 27 4.40 -1.71 -16.03
C LEU A 27 3.14 -2.19 -16.76
N VAL A 28 2.01 -2.33 -16.03
CA VAL A 28 0.75 -2.74 -16.64
C VAL A 28 0.20 -1.65 -17.56
N ALA A 29 0.38 -0.36 -17.24
CA ALA A 29 0.02 0.75 -18.11
C ALA A 29 0.82 0.73 -19.40
N TYR A 30 2.14 0.47 -19.35
CA TYR A 30 2.99 0.34 -20.51
C TYR A 30 2.48 -0.74 -21.48
N TYR A 31 2.21 -1.93 -20.97
CA TYR A 31 1.63 -3.02 -21.77
C TYR A 31 0.18 -2.72 -22.18
N GLY A 32 -0.55 -1.92 -21.41
CA GLY A 32 -1.90 -1.45 -21.72
C GLY A 32 -1.98 -0.42 -22.84
N GLY A 33 -0.85 0.19 -23.25
CA GLY A 33 -0.75 1.15 -24.36
C GLY A 33 -0.21 2.52 -23.95
N ASP A 34 -0.09 2.84 -22.66
CA ASP A 34 0.52 4.08 -22.21
C ASP A 34 2.05 3.98 -22.15
N THR A 35 2.69 4.18 -23.30
CA THR A 35 4.15 4.17 -23.40
C THR A 35 4.81 5.39 -22.74
N SER A 36 4.06 6.47 -22.44
CA SER A 36 4.57 7.69 -21.81
C SER A 36 5.18 7.43 -20.42
N VAL A 37 4.73 6.38 -19.73
CA VAL A 37 5.28 5.98 -18.42
C VAL A 37 6.78 5.65 -18.47
N ARG A 38 7.27 5.17 -19.62
CA ARG A 38 8.70 4.94 -19.86
C ARG A 38 9.47 6.25 -19.95
N ASP A 39 8.95 7.21 -20.71
CA ASP A 39 9.59 8.51 -20.92
C ASP A 39 9.61 9.34 -19.64
N LYS A 40 8.56 9.20 -18.79
CA LYS A 40 8.47 9.78 -17.45
C LYS A 40 9.41 9.10 -16.44
N GLY A 41 10.03 7.98 -16.79
CA GLY A 41 10.95 7.24 -15.93
C GLY A 41 10.27 6.44 -14.82
N TYR A 42 8.98 6.11 -14.95
CA TYR A 42 8.22 5.35 -13.95
C TYR A 42 8.54 3.85 -13.94
N LEU A 43 9.18 3.33 -15.00
CA LEU A 43 9.65 1.93 -15.06
C LEU A 43 11.01 1.77 -14.37
N THR A 44 11.17 2.33 -13.18
CA THR A 44 12.37 2.24 -12.35
C THR A 44 11.97 2.11 -10.88
N PHE A 45 12.85 1.53 -10.06
CA PHE A 45 12.68 1.51 -8.60
C PHE A 45 13.23 2.77 -7.91
N ASN A 46 13.36 3.88 -8.66
CA ASN A 46 13.78 5.16 -8.10
C ASN A 46 12.56 5.96 -7.61
N PRO A 47 12.32 6.04 -6.29
CA PRO A 47 11.16 6.72 -5.74
C PRO A 47 11.09 8.21 -6.07
N LEU A 48 12.23 8.83 -6.41
CA LEU A 48 12.30 10.25 -6.78
C LEU A 48 11.76 10.54 -8.18
N LYS A 49 11.50 9.51 -8.98
CA LYS A 49 10.88 9.64 -10.31
C LYS A 49 9.36 9.66 -10.26
N TYR A 50 8.75 9.20 -9.17
CA TYR A 50 7.30 9.24 -9.01
C TYR A 50 6.81 10.67 -8.75
N THR A 51 5.57 10.97 -9.08
CA THR A 51 5.04 12.31 -9.39
C THR A 51 5.27 13.38 -8.33
N HIS A 52 5.40 13.05 -7.05
CA HIS A 52 5.67 14.04 -6.00
C HIS A 52 6.31 13.39 -4.78
N PRO A 53 7.65 13.45 -4.63
CA PRO A 53 8.36 12.75 -3.55
C PRO A 53 7.82 13.04 -2.15
N VAL A 54 7.31 14.26 -1.91
CA VAL A 54 6.74 14.66 -0.62
C VAL A 54 5.45 13.89 -0.33
N TYR A 55 4.51 13.85 -1.28
CA TYR A 55 3.23 13.15 -1.09
C TYR A 55 3.38 11.64 -1.23
N SER A 56 4.33 11.20 -2.06
CA SER A 56 4.52 9.79 -2.37
C SER A 56 5.33 9.02 -1.32
N ILE A 57 6.24 9.70 -0.60
CA ILE A 57 7.15 9.05 0.34
C ILE A 57 7.03 9.67 1.72
N LEU A 58 7.17 11.02 1.82
CA LEU A 58 7.25 11.68 3.12
C LEU A 58 5.94 11.57 3.90
N LEU A 59 4.80 11.81 3.25
CA LEU A 59 3.51 11.75 3.91
C LEU A 59 3.17 10.32 4.42
N PRO A 60 3.26 9.25 3.60
CA PRO A 60 3.10 7.88 4.08
C PRO A 60 4.07 7.50 5.19
N MET A 61 5.31 7.98 5.12
CA MET A 61 6.31 7.76 6.14
C MET A 61 5.92 8.42 7.47
N ILE A 62 5.45 9.67 7.44
CA ILE A 62 4.97 10.38 8.64
C ILE A 62 3.81 9.61 9.27
N PHE A 63 2.83 9.16 8.49
CA PHE A 63 1.70 8.41 9.02
C PHE A 63 2.11 7.05 9.58
N LEU A 64 3.03 6.35 8.93
CA LEU A 64 3.61 5.12 9.45
C LEU A 64 4.29 5.37 10.81
N LEU A 65 5.05 6.46 10.93
CA LEU A 65 5.69 6.84 12.18
C LEU A 65 4.67 7.25 13.26
N LEU A 66 3.63 8.00 12.91
CA LEU A 66 2.62 8.49 13.87
C LEU A 66 1.63 7.41 14.31
N GLY A 67 1.20 6.53 13.42
CA GLY A 67 0.12 5.60 13.70
C GLY A 67 0.42 4.13 13.46
N GLY A 68 1.54 3.81 12.78
CA GLY A 68 1.79 2.45 12.29
C GLY A 68 0.87 2.07 11.13
N ILE A 69 0.10 3.02 10.59
CA ILE A 69 -0.73 2.84 9.41
C ILE A 69 0.07 3.38 8.23
N GLY A 70 0.51 2.49 7.34
CA GLY A 70 1.13 2.90 6.10
C GLY A 70 0.07 3.43 5.13
N LEU A 71 0.02 4.73 4.94
CA LEU A 71 -0.84 5.29 3.91
C LEU A 71 -0.35 4.87 2.53
N PRO A 72 -1.27 4.70 1.57
CA PRO A 72 -0.89 4.65 0.18
C PRO A 72 -0.20 5.97 -0.16
N GLY A 73 0.96 5.86 -0.75
CA GLY A 73 1.73 7.01 -1.20
C GLY A 73 2.36 6.65 -2.52
N GLY A 74 2.66 7.63 -3.28
CA GLY A 74 3.07 7.46 -4.66
C GLY A 74 1.91 7.75 -5.59
N ALA A 75 2.20 8.30 -6.73
CA ALA A 75 1.25 8.37 -7.83
C ALA A 75 2.04 8.43 -9.12
N VAL A 76 2.00 7.36 -9.87
CA VAL A 76 2.38 7.41 -11.27
C VAL A 76 1.23 8.04 -12.06
N TYR A 77 1.54 9.10 -12.79
CA TYR A 77 0.55 9.73 -13.67
C TYR A 77 0.40 8.92 -14.97
N ILE A 78 -0.70 8.18 -15.06
CA ILE A 78 -1.04 7.34 -16.20
C ILE A 78 -2.00 8.09 -17.12
N GLU A 79 -1.69 8.08 -18.41
CA GLU A 79 -2.50 8.68 -19.45
C GLU A 79 -3.57 7.70 -19.90
N THR A 80 -4.70 7.67 -19.15
CA THR A 80 -5.76 6.66 -19.33
C THR A 80 -6.36 6.65 -20.74
N TRP A 81 -6.34 7.76 -21.46
CA TRP A 81 -6.79 7.86 -22.86
C TRP A 81 -5.91 7.09 -23.86
N ARG A 82 -4.66 6.70 -23.46
CA ARG A 82 -3.77 5.87 -24.26
C ARG A 82 -4.02 4.39 -24.05
N LEU A 83 -4.73 4.02 -23.01
CA LEU A 83 -4.99 2.62 -22.70
C LEU A 83 -5.98 2.02 -23.70
N ARG A 84 -5.72 0.78 -24.09
CA ARG A 84 -6.48 0.06 -25.14
C ARG A 84 -7.96 -0.13 -24.79
N SER A 85 -8.33 -0.16 -23.51
CA SER A 85 -9.71 -0.37 -23.06
C SER A 85 -9.89 -0.04 -21.57
N LYS A 86 -11.17 0.09 -21.15
CA LYS A 86 -11.56 0.22 -19.74
C LYS A 86 -11.03 -0.94 -18.87
N ARG A 87 -10.93 -2.15 -19.43
CA ARG A 87 -10.36 -3.31 -18.71
C ARG A 87 -8.89 -3.11 -18.41
N TRP A 88 -8.13 -2.48 -19.30
CA TRP A 88 -6.74 -2.13 -19.04
C TRP A 88 -6.63 -1.06 -17.95
N GLU A 89 -7.53 -0.07 -17.92
CA GLU A 89 -7.57 0.93 -16.83
C GLU A 89 -7.80 0.26 -15.47
N SER A 90 -8.73 -0.70 -15.38
CA SER A 90 -8.95 -1.50 -14.16
C SER A 90 -7.74 -2.40 -13.83
N ALA A 91 -7.12 -3.03 -14.82
CA ALA A 91 -5.95 -3.89 -14.60
C ALA A 91 -4.75 -3.09 -14.09
N VAL A 92 -4.53 -1.90 -14.65
CA VAL A 92 -3.53 -0.95 -14.15
C VAL A 92 -3.76 -0.66 -12.69
N SER A 93 -4.99 -0.34 -12.30
CA SER A 93 -5.33 0.01 -10.92
C SER A 93 -5.19 -1.17 -9.95
N LEU A 94 -5.40 -2.40 -10.39
CA LEU A 94 -5.20 -3.60 -9.58
C LEU A 94 -3.72 -3.99 -9.44
N ALA A 95 -2.84 -3.52 -10.32
CA ALA A 95 -1.46 -3.97 -10.39
C ALA A 95 -0.66 -3.66 -9.10
N GLY A 96 -0.85 -2.45 -8.53
CA GLY A 96 -0.20 -2.06 -7.28
C GLY A 96 -0.62 -2.93 -6.09
N PRO A 97 -1.93 -3.00 -5.77
CA PRO A 97 -2.42 -3.90 -4.72
C PRO A 97 -2.01 -5.36 -4.93
N ALA A 98 -2.02 -5.86 -6.17
CA ALA A 98 -1.56 -7.21 -6.49
C ALA A 98 -0.07 -7.41 -6.17
N ALA A 99 0.77 -6.43 -6.47
CA ALA A 99 2.20 -6.48 -6.12
C ALA A 99 2.43 -6.52 -4.62
N ASN A 100 1.67 -5.73 -3.84
CA ASN A 100 1.73 -5.78 -2.38
C ASN A 100 1.27 -7.15 -1.84
N LEU A 101 0.23 -7.74 -2.43
CA LEU A 101 -0.22 -9.08 -2.05
C LEU A 101 0.86 -10.14 -2.34
N VAL A 102 1.48 -10.08 -3.52
CA VAL A 102 2.62 -10.97 -3.86
C VAL A 102 3.75 -10.80 -2.86
N LEU A 103 4.11 -9.56 -2.50
CA LEU A 103 5.14 -9.30 -1.50
C LEU A 103 4.74 -9.85 -0.11
N ALA A 104 3.47 -9.75 0.28
CA ALA A 104 2.97 -10.35 1.53
C ALA A 104 3.13 -11.88 1.52
N VAL A 105 2.82 -12.54 0.40
CA VAL A 105 3.01 -14.00 0.23
C VAL A 105 4.49 -14.37 0.32
N VAL A 106 5.37 -13.61 -0.32
CA VAL A 106 6.82 -13.84 -0.25
C VAL A 106 7.32 -13.68 1.19
N LEU A 107 6.90 -12.61 1.89
CA LEU A 107 7.28 -12.40 3.28
C LEU A 107 6.74 -13.51 4.19
N SER A 108 5.52 -13.98 3.96
CA SER A 108 4.95 -15.13 4.69
C SER A 108 5.81 -16.38 4.49
N ALA A 109 6.18 -16.71 3.24
CA ALA A 109 7.05 -17.84 2.95
C ALA A 109 8.41 -17.73 3.65
N VAL A 110 9.00 -16.53 3.70
CA VAL A 110 10.24 -16.26 4.43
C VAL A 110 10.04 -16.44 5.94
N LEU A 111 8.92 -15.95 6.48
CA LEU A 111 8.60 -16.05 7.91
C LEU A 111 8.34 -17.49 8.38
N HIS A 112 8.01 -18.39 7.47
CA HIS A 112 7.90 -19.82 7.78
C HIS A 112 9.22 -20.43 8.26
N PHE A 113 10.35 -19.86 7.87
CA PHE A 113 11.69 -20.27 8.31
C PHE A 113 12.19 -19.50 9.54
N ALA A 114 11.35 -18.67 10.17
CA ALA A 114 11.73 -17.93 11.37
C ALA A 114 12.01 -18.90 12.54
N PRO A 115 13.13 -18.73 13.28
CA PRO A 115 13.42 -19.57 14.43
C PRO A 115 12.42 -19.33 15.56
N VAL A 116 12.23 -20.33 16.45
CA VAL A 116 11.30 -20.25 17.60
C VAL A 116 11.58 -19.02 18.48
N SER A 117 12.87 -18.66 18.65
CA SER A 117 13.31 -17.47 19.39
C SER A 117 13.49 -16.25 18.48
N ALA A 118 12.54 -16.01 17.57
CA ALA A 118 12.66 -15.04 16.48
C ALA A 118 12.94 -13.61 16.96
N GLY A 119 14.23 -13.24 17.02
CA GLY A 119 14.74 -11.89 17.26
C GLY A 119 15.34 -11.28 15.98
N GLY A 120 16.12 -10.22 16.12
CA GLY A 120 16.82 -9.58 14.99
C GLY A 120 15.89 -9.00 13.95
N ILE A 121 15.93 -9.50 12.71
CA ILE A 121 15.15 -8.98 11.57
C ILE A 121 13.69 -9.47 11.55
N TRP A 122 13.39 -10.60 12.20
CA TRP A 122 12.12 -11.30 12.05
C TRP A 122 10.89 -10.51 12.49
N PRO A 123 10.91 -9.80 13.64
CA PRO A 123 9.80 -8.93 14.01
C PRO A 123 9.53 -7.82 12.96
N GLY A 124 10.59 -7.25 12.38
CA GLY A 124 10.48 -6.25 11.33
C GLY A 124 9.86 -6.82 10.05
N LEU A 125 10.26 -8.01 9.63
CA LEU A 125 9.69 -8.69 8.46
C LEU A 125 8.21 -9.07 8.68
N ALA A 126 7.86 -9.55 9.88
CA ALA A 126 6.47 -9.86 10.22
C ALA A 126 5.59 -8.61 10.23
N PHE A 127 6.07 -7.51 10.81
CA PHE A 127 5.35 -6.24 10.77
C PHE A 127 5.25 -5.69 9.34
N LEU A 128 6.31 -5.80 8.54
CA LEU A 128 6.27 -5.42 7.12
C LEU A 128 5.22 -6.24 6.35
N GLY A 129 5.12 -7.56 6.62
CA GLY A 129 4.09 -8.42 6.04
C GLY A 129 2.68 -7.96 6.39
N LEU A 130 2.43 -7.60 7.66
CA LEU A 130 1.15 -7.02 8.10
C LEU A 130 0.85 -5.70 7.38
N LEU A 131 1.85 -4.83 7.20
CA LEU A 131 1.73 -3.58 6.47
C LEU A 131 1.36 -3.79 5.00
N GLN A 132 1.87 -4.87 4.35
CA GLN A 132 1.49 -5.19 2.97
C GLN A 132 0.00 -5.55 2.87
N ILE A 133 -0.51 -6.38 3.78
CA ILE A 133 -1.94 -6.73 3.81
C ILE A 133 -2.80 -5.51 4.08
N MET A 134 -2.39 -4.67 5.03
CA MET A 134 -3.07 -3.41 5.31
C MET A 134 -3.13 -2.51 4.06
N ALA A 135 -2.01 -2.38 3.32
CA ALA A 135 -1.96 -1.61 2.08
C ALA A 135 -2.90 -2.20 1.01
N VAL A 136 -2.98 -3.52 0.87
CA VAL A 136 -3.92 -4.19 -0.04
C VAL A 136 -5.36 -3.86 0.33
N VAL A 137 -5.74 -4.05 1.60
CA VAL A 137 -7.11 -3.82 2.07
C VAL A 137 -7.51 -2.36 1.89
N LEU A 138 -6.62 -1.43 2.25
CA LEU A 138 -6.89 0.01 2.13
C LEU A 138 -7.00 0.45 0.67
N ASN A 139 -6.04 0.04 -0.19
CA ASN A 139 -6.06 0.42 -1.60
C ASN A 139 -7.20 -0.20 -2.40
N LEU A 140 -7.79 -1.32 -1.95
CA LEU A 140 -8.95 -1.91 -2.60
C LEU A 140 -10.29 -1.30 -2.16
N VAL A 141 -10.30 -0.33 -1.24
CA VAL A 141 -11.52 0.42 -0.90
C VAL A 141 -12.03 1.15 -2.15
N PRO A 142 -13.31 0.96 -2.56
CA PRO A 142 -13.84 1.46 -3.83
C PRO A 142 -14.24 2.95 -3.78
N VAL A 143 -13.43 3.78 -3.13
CA VAL A 143 -13.61 5.24 -3.07
C VAL A 143 -12.29 5.97 -3.34
N PRO A 144 -12.30 7.19 -3.93
CA PRO A 144 -11.07 7.91 -4.19
C PRO A 144 -10.39 8.34 -2.85
N PRO A 145 -9.07 8.44 -2.83
CA PRO A 145 -8.14 8.35 -3.96
C PRO A 145 -7.58 6.94 -4.21
N PHE A 146 -8.16 5.90 -3.58
CA PHE A 146 -7.63 4.53 -3.59
C PHE A 146 -7.78 3.84 -4.95
N ASP A 147 -6.94 2.84 -5.20
CA ASP A 147 -6.93 2.09 -6.46
C ASP A 147 -8.24 1.35 -6.72
N GLY A 148 -8.90 0.86 -5.66
CA GLY A 148 -10.21 0.22 -5.75
C GLY A 148 -11.27 1.08 -6.43
N TYR A 149 -11.26 2.38 -6.21
CA TYR A 149 -12.12 3.30 -6.97
C TYR A 149 -11.74 3.32 -8.45
N ARG A 150 -10.46 3.38 -8.78
CA ARG A 150 -9.98 3.40 -10.17
C ARG A 150 -10.26 2.09 -10.91
N VAL A 151 -10.45 0.98 -10.21
CA VAL A 151 -10.90 -0.30 -10.81
C VAL A 151 -12.33 -0.16 -11.35
N VAL A 152 -13.21 0.52 -10.63
CA VAL A 152 -14.64 0.63 -10.97
C VAL A 152 -14.99 1.89 -11.75
N SER A 153 -14.23 2.97 -11.58
CA SER A 153 -14.50 4.28 -12.16
C SER A 153 -14.61 4.31 -13.70
N PRO A 154 -13.90 3.45 -14.48
CA PRO A 154 -14.05 3.41 -15.93
C PRO A 154 -15.47 3.00 -16.41
N TYR A 155 -16.23 2.37 -15.54
CA TYR A 155 -17.59 1.87 -15.86
C TYR A 155 -18.69 2.79 -15.36
N LEU A 156 -18.35 3.83 -14.59
CA LEU A 156 -19.30 4.84 -14.15
C LEU A 156 -19.70 5.79 -15.30
N ALA A 157 -20.87 6.42 -15.17
CA ALA A 157 -21.24 7.52 -16.04
C ALA A 157 -20.24 8.69 -15.90
N PRO A 158 -19.88 9.36 -17.00
CA PRO A 158 -18.87 10.43 -16.96
C PRO A 158 -19.17 11.52 -15.92
N GLU A 159 -20.43 11.91 -15.80
CA GLU A 159 -20.88 12.95 -14.88
C GLU A 159 -20.70 12.51 -13.42
N THR A 160 -20.98 11.24 -13.13
CA THR A 160 -20.80 10.64 -11.80
C THR A 160 -19.32 10.58 -11.43
N ARG A 161 -18.47 10.16 -12.39
CA ARG A 161 -17.02 10.09 -12.20
C ARG A 161 -16.46 11.47 -11.85
N VAL A 162 -16.81 12.50 -12.63
CA VAL A 162 -16.36 13.88 -12.39
C VAL A 162 -16.78 14.38 -11.00
N ARG A 163 -18.03 14.13 -10.59
CA ARG A 163 -18.52 14.55 -9.25
C ARG A 163 -17.75 13.87 -8.12
N ILE A 164 -17.49 12.57 -8.25
CA ILE A 164 -16.75 11.80 -7.24
C ILE A 164 -15.28 12.26 -7.21
N ASP A 165 -14.66 12.48 -8.37
CA ASP A 165 -13.26 12.94 -8.45
C ASP A 165 -13.10 14.35 -7.82
N GLN A 166 -14.06 15.24 -8.02
CA GLN A 166 -14.09 16.56 -7.37
C GLN A 166 -14.22 16.47 -5.85
N ALA A 167 -14.89 15.45 -5.34
CA ALA A 167 -15.06 15.22 -3.90
C ALA A 167 -13.92 14.38 -3.28
N SER A 168 -12.90 13.96 -4.04
CA SER A 168 -11.91 12.96 -3.63
C SER A 168 -11.18 13.32 -2.33
N THR A 169 -10.82 14.59 -2.15
CA THR A 169 -10.15 15.05 -0.90
C THR A 169 -11.06 14.90 0.31
N ILE A 170 -12.35 15.29 0.18
CA ILE A 170 -13.32 15.17 1.27
C ILE A 170 -13.57 13.70 1.59
N ILE A 171 -13.72 12.85 0.58
CA ILE A 171 -13.91 11.41 0.73
C ILE A 171 -12.70 10.79 1.43
N MET A 172 -11.48 11.15 1.02
CA MET A 172 -10.25 10.69 1.66
C MET A 172 -10.22 11.04 3.15
N LEU A 173 -10.50 12.31 3.49
CA LEU A 173 -10.54 12.76 4.88
C LEU A 173 -11.62 12.04 5.67
N ALA A 174 -12.80 11.80 5.08
CA ALA A 174 -13.87 11.04 5.72
C ALA A 174 -13.46 9.59 5.99
N VAL A 175 -12.81 8.90 5.04
CA VAL A 175 -12.30 7.53 5.24
C VAL A 175 -11.32 7.49 6.40
N PHE A 176 -10.35 8.42 6.46
CA PHE A 176 -9.41 8.47 7.56
C PHE A 176 -10.08 8.81 8.89
N PHE A 177 -11.01 9.76 8.90
CA PHE A 177 -11.81 10.05 10.09
C PHE A 177 -12.54 8.80 10.59
N LEU A 178 -13.20 8.07 9.70
CA LEU A 178 -13.91 6.83 10.04
C LEU A 178 -12.96 5.76 10.59
N LEU A 179 -11.80 5.57 9.97
CA LEU A 179 -10.80 4.60 10.41
C LEU A 179 -10.20 4.93 11.78
N TRP A 180 -10.01 6.23 12.11
CA TRP A 180 -9.39 6.61 13.39
C TRP A 180 -10.38 6.84 14.54
N TYR A 181 -11.57 7.36 14.24
CA TYR A 181 -12.48 7.84 15.27
C TYR A 181 -13.76 7.01 15.41
N VAL A 182 -14.06 6.13 14.45
CA VAL A 182 -15.26 5.27 14.53
C VAL A 182 -14.86 3.83 14.86
N PRO A 183 -15.04 3.37 16.13
CA PRO A 183 -14.55 2.08 16.58
C PRO A 183 -15.04 0.89 15.75
N VAL A 184 -16.30 0.92 15.28
CA VAL A 184 -16.86 -0.16 14.45
C VAL A 184 -16.09 -0.30 13.13
N VAL A 185 -15.77 0.81 12.47
CA VAL A 185 -15.03 0.82 11.20
C VAL A 185 -13.58 0.39 11.43
N ASN A 186 -12.95 0.92 12.47
CA ASN A 186 -11.59 0.54 12.86
C ASN A 186 -11.49 -0.96 13.14
N ASN A 187 -12.36 -1.49 14.00
CA ASN A 187 -12.36 -2.91 14.35
C ASN A 187 -12.63 -3.81 13.15
N PHE A 188 -13.56 -3.43 12.28
CA PHE A 188 -13.83 -4.17 11.05
C PHE A 188 -12.59 -4.20 10.14
N PHE A 189 -11.96 -3.04 9.90
CA PHE A 189 -10.75 -2.95 9.08
C PHE A 189 -9.64 -3.87 9.61
N TRP A 190 -9.32 -3.76 10.91
CA TRP A 190 -8.28 -4.58 11.52
C TRP A 190 -8.65 -6.06 11.62
N SER A 191 -9.93 -6.39 11.73
CA SER A 191 -10.40 -7.79 11.67
C SER A 191 -10.15 -8.39 10.28
N VAL A 192 -10.42 -7.65 9.21
CA VAL A 192 -10.14 -8.09 7.83
C VAL A 192 -8.64 -8.26 7.62
N VAL A 193 -7.84 -7.26 8.00
CA VAL A 193 -6.37 -7.32 7.89
C VAL A 193 -5.82 -8.51 8.67
N GLY A 194 -6.26 -8.70 9.91
CA GLY A 194 -5.83 -9.80 10.77
C GLY A 194 -6.22 -11.17 10.20
N TRP A 195 -7.46 -11.30 9.72
CA TRP A 195 -7.94 -12.54 9.11
C TRP A 195 -7.10 -12.92 7.88
N ILE A 196 -6.87 -11.99 6.94
CA ILE A 196 -6.04 -12.26 5.77
C ILE A 196 -4.61 -12.62 6.18
N SER A 197 -4.04 -11.92 7.17
CA SER A 197 -2.69 -12.17 7.65
C SER A 197 -2.54 -13.59 8.21
N VAL A 198 -3.54 -14.06 8.98
CA VAL A 198 -3.57 -15.42 9.52
C VAL A 198 -3.68 -16.46 8.40
N GLN A 199 -4.55 -16.22 7.39
CA GLN A 199 -4.68 -17.14 6.25
C GLN A 199 -3.39 -17.26 5.44
N LEU A 200 -2.62 -16.18 5.35
CA LEU A 200 -1.30 -16.19 4.71
C LEU A 200 -0.18 -16.73 5.61
N GLY A 201 -0.45 -17.02 6.89
CA GLY A 201 0.57 -17.54 7.80
C GLY A 201 1.53 -16.47 8.36
N ILE A 202 1.14 -15.19 8.35
CA ILE A 202 1.91 -14.13 8.99
C ILE A 202 1.70 -14.21 10.50
N PRO A 203 2.76 -14.43 11.31
CA PRO A 203 2.64 -14.57 12.76
C PRO A 203 2.32 -13.22 13.42
N LEU A 204 1.04 -12.99 13.76
CA LEU A 204 0.57 -11.70 14.30
C LEU A 204 1.28 -11.30 15.60
N SER A 205 1.61 -12.23 16.49
CA SER A 205 2.36 -11.94 17.71
C SER A 205 3.75 -11.36 17.42
N LEU A 206 4.41 -11.89 16.40
CA LEU A 206 5.70 -11.38 15.95
C LEU A 206 5.57 -10.04 15.25
N ALA A 207 4.49 -9.83 14.47
CA ALA A 207 4.18 -8.55 13.84
C ALA A 207 3.91 -7.45 14.88
N VAL A 208 3.18 -7.74 15.96
CA VAL A 208 2.96 -6.83 17.10
C VAL A 208 4.29 -6.52 17.80
N THR A 209 5.17 -7.51 17.98
CA THR A 209 6.51 -7.28 18.51
C THR A 209 7.29 -6.32 17.59
N GLY A 210 7.19 -6.51 16.28
CA GLY A 210 7.79 -5.63 15.28
C GLY A 210 7.25 -4.20 15.37
N LEU A 211 5.94 -4.02 15.47
CA LEU A 211 5.30 -2.71 15.66
C LEU A 211 5.82 -2.02 16.93
N ASN A 212 5.88 -2.72 18.07
CA ASN A 212 6.36 -2.17 19.34
C ASN A 212 7.84 -1.78 19.29
N GLN A 213 8.66 -2.55 18.56
CA GLN A 213 10.06 -2.21 18.33
C GLN A 213 10.21 -1.05 17.34
N PHE A 214 9.37 -0.99 16.33
CA PHE A 214 9.37 0.09 15.34
C PHE A 214 9.01 1.41 16.00
N GLN A 215 7.97 1.44 16.85
CA GLN A 215 7.48 2.64 17.55
C GLN A 215 8.18 2.86 18.91
N PHE A 216 9.49 2.70 18.98
CA PHE A 216 10.27 2.78 20.23
C PHE A 216 10.13 4.12 20.98
N TRP A 217 9.68 5.18 20.32
CA TRP A 217 9.45 6.51 20.93
C TRP A 217 8.11 6.63 21.66
N ARG A 218 7.25 5.61 21.59
CA ARG A 218 5.94 5.58 22.25
C ARG A 218 5.96 4.89 23.64
N LYS A 219 7.14 4.59 24.11
CA LYS A 219 7.34 3.97 25.44
C LYS A 219 7.24 4.99 26.56
#